data_f282fda08c64c95a5d483edfe90f5caf
#
_entry.id   f282fda08c64c95a5d483edfe90f5caf
#
_cell.length_a   1.000
_cell.length_b   1.000
_cell.length_c   1.000
_cell.angle_alpha   90.00
_cell.angle_beta   90.00
_cell.angle_gamma   90.00
#
_symmetry.space_group_name_H-M   'P 1'
#
loop_
_entity.id
_entity.type
_entity.pdbx_description
1 polymer ?
#
loop_
_entity_poly.entity_id
_entity_poly.type
_entity_poly.pdbx_seq_one_letter_code
_entity_poly.pdbx_strand_id
1 'polypeptide(L)'
;MNLRKLILTENACYKAGKTIVPKGIMVHSTAANNPYLKRYVGPDDGLLGKNQYNNHWNQDRPDGRQVCPHAFIGKLADGSIATYQTLPWNHRGWHAGGENSHIGFEVCEDNLTDASYFNAVYKEAVEFCVYLCGLYGLSEESIIGHYEGCKLGIASNHR
;
A
#
# COMPACT_ATOMS: atom_id res chain seq x y z
N MET A 1 11.44 7.13 8.78
CA MET A 1 10.12 6.82 8.21
C MET A 1 9.18 8.00 8.40
N ASN A 2 8.42 8.32 7.38
CA ASN A 2 7.39 9.38 7.43
C ASN A 2 6.01 8.71 7.33
N LEU A 3 5.55 8.14 8.44
CA LEU A 3 4.27 7.43 8.49
C LEU A 3 3.14 8.40 8.82
N ARG A 4 2.15 8.45 7.94
CA ARG A 4 0.94 9.25 8.09
C ARG A 4 -0.29 8.37 7.93
N LYS A 5 -1.44 8.86 8.32
CA LYS A 5 -2.69 8.08 8.28
C LYS A 5 -3.75 8.86 7.51
N LEU A 6 -4.33 8.22 6.51
CA LEU A 6 -5.55 8.65 5.87
C LEU A 6 -6.34 7.40 5.51
N ILE A 7 -7.19 6.96 6.43
CA ILE A 7 -7.99 5.75 6.23
C ILE A 7 -9.02 6.00 5.12
N LEU A 8 -9.06 5.09 4.17
CA LEU A 8 -9.95 5.17 3.01
C LEU A 8 -11.35 4.68 3.39
N THR A 9 -12.06 5.48 4.18
CA THR A 9 -13.35 5.09 4.77
C THR A 9 -14.47 4.89 3.75
N GLU A 10 -14.31 5.44 2.55
CA GLU A 10 -15.30 5.26 1.46
C GLU A 10 -15.02 4.01 0.62
N ASN A 11 -13.87 3.36 0.81
CA ASN A 11 -13.52 2.15 0.08
C ASN A 11 -14.29 0.95 0.60
N ALA A 12 -14.74 0.08 -0.31
CA ALA A 12 -15.52 -1.11 0.05
C ALA A 12 -14.77 -2.06 1.00
N CYS A 13 -13.45 -2.13 0.91
CA CYS A 13 -12.66 -2.96 1.82
C CYS A 13 -12.75 -2.47 3.27
N TYR A 14 -12.74 -1.15 3.47
CA TYR A 14 -12.95 -0.58 4.81
C TYR A 14 -14.39 -0.85 5.29
N LYS A 15 -15.37 -0.57 4.42
CA LYS A 15 -16.80 -0.74 4.75
C LYS A 15 -17.15 -2.18 5.08
N ALA A 16 -16.48 -3.15 4.48
CA ALA A 16 -16.71 -4.57 4.76
C ALA A 16 -16.40 -4.94 6.20
N GLY A 17 -15.48 -4.22 6.86
CA GLY A 17 -15.19 -4.39 8.27
C GLY A 17 -14.62 -5.75 8.66
N LYS A 18 -14.14 -6.53 7.71
CA LYS A 18 -13.53 -7.84 7.98
C LYS A 18 -12.16 -7.65 8.61
N THR A 19 -11.81 -8.53 9.53
CA THR A 19 -10.55 -8.46 10.27
C THR A 19 -9.63 -9.63 9.95
N ILE A 20 -8.35 -9.41 10.18
CA ILE A 20 -7.30 -10.43 10.08
C ILE A 20 -6.41 -10.39 11.30
N VAL A 21 -5.74 -11.50 11.56
CA VAL A 21 -4.53 -11.52 12.38
C VAL A 21 -3.36 -11.58 11.39
N PRO A 22 -2.58 -10.50 11.25
CA PRO A 22 -1.56 -10.46 10.20
C PRO A 22 -0.54 -11.59 10.34
N LYS A 23 -0.37 -12.35 9.26
CA LYS A 23 0.60 -13.46 9.19
C LYS A 23 1.94 -13.04 8.62
N GLY A 24 1.98 -11.89 7.98
CA GLY A 24 3.17 -11.38 7.34
C GLY A 24 2.89 -10.08 6.61
N ILE A 25 3.82 -9.68 5.78
CA ILE A 25 3.78 -8.43 5.00
C ILE A 25 3.96 -8.80 3.54
N MET A 26 3.09 -8.30 2.68
CA MET A 26 3.21 -8.51 1.23
C MET A 26 3.51 -7.17 0.54
N VAL A 27 4.61 -7.15 -0.19
CA VAL A 27 5.08 -5.96 -0.90
C VAL A 27 4.59 -6.00 -2.34
N HIS A 28 3.97 -4.91 -2.77
CA HIS A 28 3.50 -4.72 -4.12
C HIS A 28 4.09 -3.45 -4.73
N SER A 29 4.00 -3.34 -6.04
CA SER A 29 4.26 -2.13 -6.80
C SER A 29 3.02 -1.79 -7.61
N THR A 30 2.74 -0.49 -7.77
CA THR A 30 1.53 -0.04 -8.50
C THR A 30 1.57 -0.36 -9.98
N ALA A 31 2.74 -0.68 -10.53
CA ALA A 31 2.94 -0.96 -11.95
C ALA A 31 2.44 0.17 -12.87
N ALA A 32 2.46 1.40 -12.38
CA ALA A 32 2.01 2.59 -13.10
C ALA A 32 3.05 3.69 -12.99
N ASN A 33 3.28 4.40 -14.08
CA ASN A 33 4.26 5.49 -14.09
C ASN A 33 3.68 6.74 -13.40
N ASN A 34 3.51 6.65 -12.09
CA ASN A 34 3.06 7.78 -11.27
C ASN A 34 3.56 7.62 -9.82
N PRO A 35 4.66 8.30 -9.45
CA PRO A 35 5.23 8.18 -8.10
C PRO A 35 4.47 8.95 -7.03
N TYR A 36 3.44 9.71 -7.39
CA TYR A 36 2.73 10.57 -6.43
C TYR A 36 1.61 9.82 -5.71
N LEU A 37 1.62 9.92 -4.39
CA LEU A 37 0.62 9.30 -3.51
C LEU A 37 -0.80 9.76 -3.82
N LYS A 38 -0.99 11.00 -4.26
CA LYS A 38 -2.32 11.55 -4.57
C LYS A 38 -3.09 10.77 -5.62
N ARG A 39 -2.42 9.96 -6.44
CA ARG A 39 -3.09 9.09 -7.41
C ARG A 39 -3.97 8.06 -6.69
N TYR A 40 -3.55 7.61 -5.52
CA TYR A 40 -4.21 6.52 -4.79
C TYR A 40 -4.81 6.94 -3.46
N VAL A 41 -4.23 7.91 -2.79
CA VAL A 41 -4.60 8.33 -1.44
C VAL A 41 -5.22 9.72 -1.52
N GLY A 42 -6.41 9.86 -0.99
CA GLY A 42 -7.14 11.12 -1.00
C GLY A 42 -8.36 11.11 -0.09
N PRO A 43 -9.05 12.24 0.04
CA PRO A 43 -8.75 13.53 -0.59
C PRO A 43 -7.47 14.20 -0.06
N ASP A 44 -7.10 15.32 -0.68
CA ASP A 44 -5.93 16.10 -0.24
C ASP A 44 -6.02 16.47 1.25
N ASP A 45 -4.97 16.15 1.97
CA ASP A 45 -4.85 16.47 3.40
C ASP A 45 -3.93 17.70 3.66
N GLY A 46 -3.60 18.44 2.61
CA GLY A 46 -2.68 19.57 2.66
C GLY A 46 -1.24 19.21 2.32
N LEU A 47 -0.91 17.91 2.26
CA LEU A 47 0.42 17.40 1.94
C LEU A 47 0.44 16.59 0.65
N LEU A 48 -0.62 15.81 0.42
CA LEU A 48 -0.74 14.94 -0.75
C LEU A 48 -0.81 15.72 -2.05
N GLY A 49 -1.54 16.82 -2.05
CA GLY A 49 -1.92 17.55 -3.25
C GLY A 49 -3.26 17.09 -3.81
N LYS A 50 -3.82 17.89 -4.71
CA LYS A 50 -5.12 17.62 -5.32
C LYS A 50 -4.98 16.59 -6.43
N ASN A 51 -5.84 15.58 -6.41
CA ASN A 51 -6.00 14.65 -7.52
C ASN A 51 -7.01 15.25 -8.51
N GLN A 52 -6.53 15.78 -9.63
CA GLN A 52 -7.34 16.46 -10.64
C GLN A 52 -8.38 15.56 -11.29
N TYR A 53 -8.13 14.25 -11.33
CA TYR A 53 -9.01 13.29 -12.00
C TYR A 53 -9.97 12.62 -11.03
N ASN A 54 -9.90 12.95 -9.74
CA ASN A 54 -10.73 12.35 -8.69
C ASN A 54 -10.76 10.81 -8.78
N ASN A 55 -9.60 10.22 -9.01
CA ASN A 55 -9.46 8.78 -9.18
C ASN A 55 -8.62 8.12 -8.07
N HIS A 56 -8.48 8.78 -6.90
CA HIS A 56 -7.90 8.16 -5.73
C HIS A 56 -8.80 7.03 -5.20
N TRP A 57 -8.25 6.19 -4.36
CA TRP A 57 -8.92 4.97 -3.93
C TRP A 57 -9.83 5.12 -2.72
N ASN A 58 -10.03 6.33 -2.23
CA ASN A 58 -11.05 6.60 -1.22
C ASN A 58 -12.45 6.74 -1.85
N GLN A 59 -12.82 5.70 -2.56
CA GLN A 59 -14.10 5.52 -3.26
C GLN A 59 -14.48 4.05 -3.15
N ASP A 60 -15.75 3.73 -3.34
CA ASP A 60 -16.26 2.38 -3.11
C ASP A 60 -15.48 1.32 -3.89
N ARG A 61 -15.35 1.48 -5.19
CA ARG A 61 -14.66 0.54 -6.07
C ARG A 61 -13.73 1.26 -7.01
N PRO A 62 -12.51 1.59 -6.56
CA PRO A 62 -11.57 2.27 -7.45
C PRO A 62 -11.26 1.39 -8.65
N ASP A 63 -11.26 2.00 -9.83
CA ASP A 63 -11.06 1.30 -11.10
C ASP A 63 -12.06 0.13 -11.29
N GLY A 64 -13.26 0.24 -10.69
CA GLY A 64 -14.31 -0.77 -10.77
C GLY A 64 -14.09 -2.01 -9.92
N ARG A 65 -13.07 -2.02 -9.04
CA ARG A 65 -12.69 -3.20 -8.26
C ARG A 65 -12.76 -2.93 -6.76
N GLN A 66 -13.10 -3.96 -6.00
CA GLN A 66 -12.97 -3.94 -4.56
C GLN A 66 -11.51 -4.23 -4.19
N VAL A 67 -10.69 -3.20 -4.16
CA VAL A 67 -9.26 -3.31 -3.87
C VAL A 67 -8.85 -2.25 -2.86
N CYS A 68 -8.01 -2.62 -1.92
CA CYS A 68 -7.35 -1.69 -1.02
C CYS A 68 -6.19 -2.38 -0.31
N PRO A 69 -4.95 -1.88 -0.42
CA PRO A 69 -3.87 -2.29 0.44
C PRO A 69 -3.97 -1.55 1.78
N HIS A 70 -3.11 -1.88 2.72
CA HIS A 70 -3.05 -1.23 4.02
C HIS A 70 -2.27 0.08 4.00
N ALA A 71 -1.38 0.24 3.02
CA ALA A 71 -0.58 1.46 2.89
C ALA A 71 -0.08 1.66 1.45
N PHE A 72 0.29 2.90 1.16
CA PHE A 72 1.03 3.29 -0.04
C PHE A 72 2.29 4.06 0.36
N ILE A 73 3.36 3.86 -0.38
CA ILE A 73 4.61 4.61 -0.24
C ILE A 73 4.89 5.34 -1.55
N GLY A 74 5.16 6.63 -1.48
CA GLY A 74 5.44 7.42 -2.67
C GLY A 74 5.71 8.89 -2.33
N LYS A 75 5.58 9.75 -3.33
CA LYS A 75 5.83 11.19 -3.20
C LYS A 75 4.62 11.95 -2.69
N LEU A 76 4.88 12.87 -1.79
CA LEU A 76 3.99 13.99 -1.47
C LEU A 76 4.04 15.05 -2.57
N ALA A 77 3.18 16.06 -2.48
CA ALA A 77 3.13 17.15 -3.45
C ALA A 77 4.47 17.88 -3.60
N ASP A 78 5.25 18.00 -2.52
CA ASP A 78 6.57 18.64 -2.52
C ASP A 78 7.71 17.73 -3.01
N GLY A 79 7.39 16.48 -3.37
CA GLY A 79 8.36 15.51 -3.83
C GLY A 79 9.05 14.69 -2.73
N SER A 80 8.82 15.00 -1.46
CA SER A 80 9.33 14.18 -0.36
C SER A 80 8.57 12.86 -0.26
N ILE A 81 9.19 11.87 0.40
CA ILE A 81 8.63 10.51 0.51
C ILE A 81 7.82 10.38 1.79
N ALA A 82 6.70 9.67 1.69
CA ALA A 82 5.88 9.33 2.85
C ALA A 82 5.26 7.95 2.67
N THR A 83 4.90 7.34 3.79
CA THR A 83 4.05 6.15 3.86
C THR A 83 2.70 6.57 4.40
N TYR A 84 1.62 6.27 3.66
CA TYR A 84 0.26 6.55 4.11
C TYR A 84 -0.45 5.25 4.46
N GLN A 85 -0.83 5.12 5.72
CA GLN A 85 -1.73 4.05 6.15
C GLN A 85 -3.13 4.33 5.61
N THR A 86 -3.69 3.35 4.91
CA THR A 86 -5.00 3.46 4.23
C THR A 86 -6.08 2.57 4.83
N LEU A 87 -5.69 1.55 5.59
CA LEU A 87 -6.59 0.69 6.36
C LEU A 87 -6.01 0.47 7.76
N PRO A 88 -6.84 0.23 8.78
CA PRO A 88 -6.34 -0.31 10.04
C PRO A 88 -5.58 -1.61 9.78
N TRP A 89 -4.48 -1.82 10.49
CA TRP A 89 -3.61 -2.96 10.20
C TRP A 89 -4.29 -4.31 10.37
N ASN A 90 -5.28 -4.40 11.25
CA ASN A 90 -6.05 -5.62 11.50
C ASN A 90 -7.29 -5.74 10.62
N HIS A 91 -7.52 -4.85 9.67
CA HIS A 91 -8.57 -5.03 8.67
C HIS A 91 -8.07 -5.89 7.54
N ARG A 92 -8.97 -6.69 6.95
CA ARG A 92 -8.66 -7.43 5.75
C ARG A 92 -8.62 -6.48 4.57
N GLY A 93 -7.45 -6.34 3.93
CA GLY A 93 -7.32 -5.67 2.66
C GLY A 93 -7.71 -6.59 1.50
N TRP A 94 -7.71 -6.06 0.29
CA TRP A 94 -7.81 -6.87 -0.92
C TRP A 94 -6.71 -6.40 -1.88
N HIS A 95 -5.59 -7.11 -1.86
CA HIS A 95 -4.39 -6.75 -2.62
C HIS A 95 -3.68 -7.96 -3.21
N ALA A 96 -4.02 -9.17 -2.76
CA ALA A 96 -3.34 -10.38 -3.19
C ALA A 96 -4.19 -11.24 -4.13
N GLY A 97 -5.50 -10.98 -4.21
CA GLY A 97 -6.42 -11.78 -5.01
C GLY A 97 -6.62 -13.22 -4.48
N GLY A 98 -6.14 -13.51 -3.29
CA GLY A 98 -6.22 -14.83 -2.68
C GLY A 98 -6.58 -14.75 -1.21
N GLU A 99 -5.72 -15.28 -0.36
CA GLU A 99 -6.00 -15.38 1.08
C GLU A 99 -6.15 -14.03 1.78
N ASN A 100 -5.35 -13.02 1.38
CA ASN A 100 -5.34 -11.68 1.97
C ASN A 100 -5.14 -11.66 3.49
N SER A 101 -4.33 -12.57 4.01
CA SER A 101 -4.01 -12.66 5.44
C SER A 101 -2.81 -11.81 5.85
N HIS A 102 -2.19 -11.15 4.90
CA HIS A 102 -1.01 -10.31 5.09
C HIS A 102 -1.40 -8.83 5.13
N ILE A 103 -0.60 -8.03 5.83
CA ILE A 103 -0.60 -6.59 5.62
C ILE A 103 0.05 -6.35 4.25
N GLY A 104 -0.67 -5.71 3.36
CA GLY A 104 -0.15 -5.39 2.02
C GLY A 104 0.12 -3.91 1.87
N PHE A 105 1.21 -3.56 1.23
CA PHE A 105 1.45 -2.18 0.83
C PHE A 105 1.96 -2.09 -0.61
N GLU A 106 1.71 -0.96 -1.20
CA GLU A 106 2.09 -0.65 -2.59
C GLU A 106 3.13 0.44 -2.62
N VAL A 107 4.22 0.22 -3.34
CA VAL A 107 5.15 1.29 -3.67
C VAL A 107 4.69 1.92 -4.99
N CYS A 108 4.48 3.23 -4.97
CA CYS A 108 4.12 3.98 -6.19
C CYS A 108 5.32 3.95 -7.14
N GLU A 109 5.11 3.37 -8.31
CA GLU A 109 6.17 3.16 -9.29
C GLU A 109 6.33 4.39 -10.18
N ASP A 110 7.58 4.75 -10.44
CA ASP A 110 7.89 5.76 -11.42
C ASP A 110 8.36 5.15 -12.71
N ASN A 111 8.47 5.21 -13.69
CA ASN A 111 8.99 4.55 -14.91
C ASN A 111 10.32 3.82 -14.72
N LEU A 112 10.75 3.56 -13.49
CA LEU A 112 12.00 2.85 -13.14
C LEU A 112 13.26 3.53 -13.66
N THR A 113 13.23 4.85 -13.81
CA THR A 113 14.34 5.62 -14.37
C THR A 113 15.06 6.51 -13.36
N ASP A 114 14.48 6.74 -12.18
CA ASP A 114 15.03 7.63 -11.16
C ASP A 114 15.61 6.82 -10.01
N ALA A 115 16.93 6.66 -9.99
CA ALA A 115 17.61 5.93 -8.94
C ALA A 115 17.47 6.60 -7.56
N SER A 116 17.41 7.93 -7.51
CA SER A 116 17.20 8.65 -6.24
C SER A 116 15.84 8.33 -5.65
N TYR A 117 14.81 8.30 -6.47
CA TYR A 117 13.47 7.93 -6.02
C TYR A 117 13.46 6.47 -5.54
N PHE A 118 14.02 5.55 -6.30
CA PHE A 118 14.10 4.14 -5.90
C PHE A 118 14.77 3.98 -4.53
N ASN A 119 15.92 4.63 -4.35
CA ASN A 119 16.66 4.53 -3.08
C ASN A 119 15.84 5.09 -1.91
N ALA A 120 15.13 6.19 -2.14
CA ALA A 120 14.31 6.83 -1.10
C ALA A 120 13.11 5.96 -0.69
N VAL A 121 12.37 5.41 -1.65
CA VAL A 121 11.22 4.55 -1.34
C VAL A 121 11.67 3.19 -0.79
N TYR A 122 12.80 2.68 -1.22
CA TYR A 122 13.36 1.44 -0.67
C TYR A 122 13.69 1.62 0.81
N LYS A 123 14.37 2.70 1.16
CA LYS A 123 14.68 3.02 2.56
C LYS A 123 13.40 3.15 3.39
N GLU A 124 12.43 3.88 2.88
CA GLU A 124 11.14 4.05 3.56
C GLU A 124 10.43 2.70 3.74
N ALA A 125 10.43 1.85 2.72
CA ALA A 125 9.80 0.54 2.77
C ALA A 125 10.46 -0.38 3.80
N VAL A 126 11.79 -0.37 3.90
CA VAL A 126 12.52 -1.15 4.91
C VAL A 126 12.13 -0.68 6.31
N GLU A 127 12.13 0.61 6.55
CA GLU A 127 11.75 1.17 7.85
C GLU A 127 10.30 0.84 8.21
N PHE A 128 9.41 0.88 7.22
CA PHE A 128 8.00 0.52 7.41
C PHE A 128 7.86 -0.97 7.77
N CYS A 129 8.56 -1.85 7.07
CA CYS A 129 8.57 -3.28 7.39
C CYS A 129 9.07 -3.56 8.82
N VAL A 130 10.15 -2.88 9.22
CA VAL A 130 10.67 -3.00 10.60
C VAL A 130 9.61 -2.57 11.61
N TYR A 131 8.93 -1.47 11.36
CA TYR A 131 7.84 -0.99 12.21
C TYR A 131 6.73 -2.03 12.37
N LEU A 132 6.25 -2.58 11.26
CA LEU A 132 5.17 -3.59 11.28
C LEU A 132 5.61 -4.90 11.94
N CYS A 133 6.83 -5.34 11.70
CA CYS A 133 7.37 -6.53 12.35
C CYS A 133 7.42 -6.34 13.87
N GLY A 134 7.77 -5.16 14.33
CA GLY A 134 7.76 -4.82 15.76
C GLY A 134 6.35 -4.86 16.36
N LEU A 135 5.35 -4.38 15.61
CA LEU A 135 3.95 -4.37 16.09
C LEU A 135 3.36 -5.77 16.25
N TYR A 136 3.70 -6.68 15.35
CA TYR A 136 3.03 -7.99 15.25
C TYR A 136 3.94 -9.17 15.56
N GLY A 137 5.16 -8.92 16.03
CA GLY A 137 6.11 -10.00 16.35
C GLY A 137 6.49 -10.82 15.12
N LEU A 138 6.56 -10.18 13.93
CA LEU A 138 6.93 -10.83 12.70
C LEU A 138 8.45 -10.77 12.48
N SER A 139 8.97 -11.69 11.67
CA SER A 139 10.36 -11.70 11.24
C SER A 139 10.50 -11.33 9.78
N GLU A 140 11.74 -11.13 9.34
CA GLU A 140 12.03 -10.85 7.92
C GLU A 140 11.53 -11.94 6.98
N GLU A 141 11.46 -13.18 7.44
CA GLU A 141 10.95 -14.30 6.64
C GLU A 141 9.46 -14.17 6.30
N SER A 142 8.74 -13.34 7.06
CA SER A 142 7.31 -13.07 6.83
C SER A 142 7.09 -11.94 5.83
N ILE A 143 8.14 -11.34 5.29
CA ILE A 143 8.06 -10.26 4.30
C ILE A 143 8.27 -10.88 2.93
N ILE A 144 7.23 -10.85 2.11
CA ILE A 144 7.25 -11.48 0.78
C ILE A 144 6.71 -10.53 -0.28
N GLY A 145 7.10 -10.75 -1.52
CA GLY A 145 6.47 -10.10 -2.66
C GLY A 145 5.23 -10.84 -3.13
N HIS A 146 4.41 -10.20 -3.95
CA HIS A 146 3.21 -10.85 -4.53
C HIS A 146 3.56 -12.14 -5.27
N TYR A 147 4.66 -12.13 -6.02
CA TYR A 147 5.15 -13.28 -6.77
C TYR A 147 5.46 -14.48 -5.85
N GLU A 148 6.08 -14.22 -4.71
CA GLU A 148 6.35 -15.26 -3.72
C GLU A 148 5.06 -15.77 -3.11
N GLY A 149 4.10 -14.87 -2.85
CA GLY A 149 2.77 -15.25 -2.38
C GLY A 149 2.03 -16.13 -3.37
N CYS A 150 2.16 -15.89 -4.66
CA CYS A 150 1.61 -16.76 -5.71
C CYS A 150 2.22 -18.17 -5.63
N LYS A 151 3.54 -18.27 -5.48
CA LYS A 151 4.22 -19.55 -5.32
C LYS A 151 3.77 -20.32 -4.08
N LEU A 152 3.42 -19.60 -3.02
CA LEU A 152 2.93 -20.19 -1.78
C LEU A 152 1.43 -20.53 -1.84
N GLY A 153 0.74 -20.21 -2.91
CA GLY A 153 -0.68 -20.47 -3.09
C GLY A 153 -1.61 -19.53 -2.35
N ILE A 154 -1.12 -18.38 -1.85
CA ILE A 154 -1.92 -17.42 -1.09
C ILE A 154 -2.20 -16.12 -1.85
N ALA A 155 -1.71 -15.99 -3.06
CA ALA A 155 -1.95 -14.84 -3.92
C ALA A 155 -2.24 -15.29 -5.35
N SER A 156 -2.94 -14.43 -6.11
CA SER A 156 -3.25 -14.68 -7.51
C SER A 156 -1.98 -14.62 -8.38
N ASN A 157 -2.03 -15.27 -9.54
CA ASN A 157 -0.93 -15.24 -10.50
C ASN A 157 -1.08 -14.02 -11.42
N HIS A 158 -0.66 -12.84 -10.93
CA HIS A 158 -0.51 -11.65 -11.75
C HIS A 158 0.64 -10.80 -11.21
N ARG A 159 1.07 -9.87 -12.00
CA ARG A 159 2.17 -8.98 -11.65
C ARG A 159 1.71 -7.76 -10.91
#